data_633ceef217d3f59fcd1b9eb189dfbeb2
#
_entry.id   633ceef217d3f59fcd1b9eb189dfbeb2
#
_cell.length_a   1.000
_cell.length_b   1.000
_cell.length_c   1.000
_cell.angle_alpha   90.00
_cell.angle_beta   90.00
_cell.angle_gamma   90.00
#
_symmetry.space_group_name_H-M   'P 1'
#
loop_
_entity.id
_entity.type
_entity.pdbx_description
1 polymer ?
#
loop_
_entity_poly.entity_id
_entity_poly.type
_entity_poly.pdbx_seq_one_letter_code
_entity_poly.pdbx_strand_id
1 'polypeptide(L)'
;MAINSQIYLIGLAVLIFLTIVFLYIRKISNDGKLKLKIEKVSDPNTLNISQEIPKNQESFNFYKEVSKEQELVILNLISMDRSMFDINQIIGFLSNLGAVNTNNYYVFYEDGVEKFRVINALKPGTFEEITQTFAVTIVADLYSTLDPYNTVKQMIEFALAFSDKFDAT
;
A
#
# COMPACT_ATOMS: atom_id res chain seq x y z
N MET A 1 -33.43 -53.54 1.39
CA MET A 1 -32.46 -52.95 0.42
C MET A 1 -32.60 -51.42 0.19
N ALA A 2 -33.59 -50.75 0.80
CA ALA A 2 -33.81 -49.29 0.58
C ALA A 2 -32.92 -48.36 1.41
N ILE A 3 -32.37 -48.84 2.55
CA ILE A 3 -31.60 -47.98 3.50
C ILE A 3 -30.23 -47.58 2.91
N ASN A 4 -29.60 -48.43 2.11
CA ASN A 4 -28.28 -48.13 1.55
C ASN A 4 -28.34 -47.00 0.47
N SER A 5 -29.41 -46.92 -0.32
CA SER A 5 -29.54 -45.89 -1.35
C SER A 5 -29.77 -44.49 -0.75
N GLN A 6 -30.46 -44.39 0.38
CA GLN A 6 -30.65 -43.11 1.10
C GLN A 6 -29.33 -42.58 1.67
N ILE A 7 -28.49 -43.48 2.22
CA ILE A 7 -27.17 -43.08 2.75
C ILE A 7 -26.27 -42.54 1.63
N TYR A 8 -26.26 -43.19 0.46
CA TYR A 8 -25.50 -42.70 -0.70
C TYR A 8 -26.02 -41.34 -1.20
N LEU A 9 -27.33 -41.10 -1.17
CA LEU A 9 -27.94 -39.85 -1.58
C LEU A 9 -27.58 -38.70 -0.63
N ILE A 10 -27.59 -38.97 0.68
CA ILE A 10 -27.14 -38.00 1.70
C ILE A 10 -25.63 -37.69 1.55
N GLY A 11 -24.81 -38.74 1.34
CA GLY A 11 -23.37 -38.55 1.12
C GLY A 11 -23.07 -37.71 -0.11
N LEU A 12 -23.79 -37.93 -1.21
CA LEU A 12 -23.67 -37.17 -2.44
C LEU A 12 -24.06 -35.68 -2.21
N ALA A 13 -25.17 -35.44 -1.50
CA ALA A 13 -25.62 -34.08 -1.19
C ALA A 13 -24.59 -33.30 -0.34
N VAL A 14 -23.98 -33.94 0.67
CA VAL A 14 -22.91 -33.35 1.49
C VAL A 14 -21.68 -33.05 0.64
N LEU A 15 -21.29 -33.91 -0.27
CA LEU A 15 -20.14 -33.70 -1.14
C LEU A 15 -20.36 -32.52 -2.10
N ILE A 16 -21.56 -32.38 -2.66
CA ILE A 16 -21.94 -31.26 -3.52
C ILE A 16 -21.91 -29.96 -2.70
N PHE A 17 -22.44 -29.96 -1.48
CA PHE A 17 -22.42 -28.79 -0.60
C PHE A 17 -20.97 -28.36 -0.27
N LEU A 18 -20.10 -29.29 0.08
CA LEU A 18 -18.69 -29.00 0.36
C LEU A 18 -17.95 -28.44 -0.85
N THR A 19 -18.23 -28.93 -2.06
CA THR A 19 -17.63 -28.39 -3.28
C THR A 19 -18.10 -26.96 -3.56
N ILE A 20 -19.36 -26.64 -3.32
CA ILE A 20 -19.89 -25.28 -3.47
C ILE A 20 -19.24 -24.34 -2.46
N VAL A 21 -19.15 -24.74 -1.19
CA VAL A 21 -18.49 -23.95 -0.14
C VAL A 21 -17.01 -23.73 -0.47
N PHE A 22 -16.30 -24.75 -0.94
CA PHE A 22 -14.90 -24.64 -1.35
C PHE A 22 -14.71 -23.64 -2.51
N LEU A 23 -15.57 -23.72 -3.52
CA LEU A 23 -15.53 -22.78 -4.66
C LEU A 23 -15.87 -21.35 -4.23
N TYR A 24 -16.78 -21.20 -3.27
CA TYR A 24 -17.15 -19.90 -2.72
C TYR A 24 -15.98 -19.26 -1.93
N ILE A 25 -15.34 -20.05 -1.05
CA ILE A 25 -14.14 -19.61 -0.30
C ILE A 25 -13.00 -19.26 -1.27
N ARG A 26 -12.79 -20.11 -2.29
CA ARG A 26 -11.75 -19.84 -3.32
C ARG A 26 -12.03 -18.57 -4.11
N LYS A 27 -13.31 -18.26 -4.39
CA LYS A 27 -13.69 -17.01 -5.06
C LYS A 27 -13.42 -15.80 -4.19
N ILE A 28 -13.79 -15.82 -2.90
CA ILE A 28 -13.52 -14.72 -1.96
C ILE A 28 -12.01 -14.53 -1.78
N SER A 29 -11.25 -15.60 -1.60
CA SER A 29 -9.80 -15.56 -1.47
C SER A 29 -9.09 -15.04 -2.73
N ASN A 30 -9.71 -15.15 -3.92
CA ASN A 30 -9.12 -14.68 -5.17
C ASN A 30 -9.47 -13.23 -5.49
N ASP A 31 -10.57 -12.69 -4.94
CA ASP A 31 -10.97 -11.29 -5.11
C ASP A 31 -10.17 -10.34 -4.20
N GLY A 32 -9.49 -10.88 -3.18
CA GLY A 32 -8.60 -10.13 -2.27
C GLY A 32 -7.15 -9.97 -2.75
N LYS A 33 -6.84 -10.26 -4.01
CA LYS A 33 -5.47 -10.05 -4.52
C LYS A 33 -5.18 -8.56 -4.66
N LEU A 34 -4.27 -8.08 -3.81
CA LEU A 34 -3.65 -6.76 -3.92
C LEU A 34 -3.19 -6.53 -5.37
N LYS A 35 -3.81 -5.59 -6.07
CA LYS A 35 -3.36 -5.14 -7.39
C LYS A 35 -2.20 -4.16 -7.19
N LEU A 36 -0.98 -4.67 -7.25
CA LEU A 36 0.22 -3.83 -7.33
C LEU A 36 0.22 -3.10 -8.68
N LYS A 37 -0.03 -1.80 -8.66
CA LYS A 37 0.16 -0.93 -9.82
C LYS A 37 1.56 -0.32 -9.72
N ILE A 38 2.50 -0.87 -10.47
CA ILE A 38 3.84 -0.27 -10.64
C ILE A 38 3.71 0.79 -11.73
N GLU A 39 3.70 2.05 -11.36
CA GLU A 39 3.78 3.16 -12.29
C GLU A 39 5.26 3.54 -12.47
N LYS A 40 5.81 3.30 -13.66
CA LYS A 40 7.07 3.93 -14.06
C LYS A 40 6.77 5.40 -14.32
N VAL A 41 7.26 6.28 -13.48
CA VAL A 41 7.26 7.72 -13.75
C VAL A 41 8.25 7.94 -14.90
N SER A 42 7.71 8.14 -16.11
CA SER A 42 8.52 8.52 -17.27
C SER A 42 9.04 9.93 -17.06
N ASP A 43 10.33 10.10 -17.32
CA ASP A 43 11.04 11.39 -17.26
C ASP A 43 10.24 12.50 -17.98
N PRO A 44 10.01 13.66 -17.35
CA PRO A 44 9.30 14.78 -17.98
C PRO A 44 10.13 15.52 -19.07
N ASN A 45 11.25 14.98 -19.50
CA ASN A 45 12.21 15.66 -20.39
C ASN A 45 12.02 15.39 -21.90
N THR A 46 10.88 14.87 -22.36
CA THR A 46 10.59 14.75 -23.81
C THR A 46 9.46 15.68 -24.27
N LEU A 47 9.52 16.94 -23.88
CA LEU A 47 8.80 17.98 -24.58
C LEU A 47 9.81 18.87 -25.31
N ASN A 48 10.11 18.51 -26.58
CA ASN A 48 10.72 19.42 -27.53
C ASN A 48 9.75 20.57 -27.83
N ILE A 49 9.85 21.65 -27.06
CA ILE A 49 9.23 22.92 -27.42
C ILE A 49 10.32 23.80 -28.01
N SER A 50 10.43 23.80 -29.34
CA SER A 50 11.11 24.83 -30.06
C SER A 50 10.28 26.11 -29.94
N GLN A 51 10.55 26.93 -28.94
CA GLN A 51 10.13 28.34 -28.89
C GLN A 51 11.35 29.21 -28.78
N GLU A 52 11.50 30.11 -29.76
CA GLU A 52 12.52 31.16 -29.79
C GLU A 52 12.39 32.05 -28.55
N ILE A 53 13.46 32.09 -27.75
CA ILE A 53 13.55 32.92 -26.56
C ILE A 53 14.02 34.31 -26.95
N PRO A 54 13.32 35.39 -26.60
CA PRO A 54 13.79 36.77 -26.79
C PRO A 54 15.08 37.02 -25.97
N LYS A 55 16.10 37.57 -26.62
CA LYS A 55 17.36 37.99 -25.99
C LYS A 55 17.08 39.18 -25.07
N ASN A 56 16.82 38.98 -23.82
CA ASN A 56 17.03 39.87 -22.66
C ASN A 56 16.34 39.32 -21.43
N GLN A 57 16.84 38.19 -20.90
CA GLN A 57 16.57 37.76 -19.53
C GLN A 57 17.88 37.27 -18.94
N GLU A 58 18.20 37.82 -17.77
CA GLU A 58 19.30 37.32 -16.94
C GLU A 58 19.16 35.83 -16.73
N SER A 59 20.21 35.11 -17.07
CA SER A 59 20.26 33.66 -16.93
C SER A 59 20.18 33.30 -15.44
N PHE A 60 18.98 32.99 -14.96
CA PHE A 60 18.84 32.19 -13.75
C PHE A 60 19.45 30.83 -14.03
N ASN A 61 20.64 30.60 -13.52
CA ASN A 61 21.23 29.27 -13.46
C ASN A 61 20.39 28.43 -12.48
N PHE A 62 19.35 27.78 -13.00
CA PHE A 62 18.78 26.64 -12.33
C PHE A 62 19.90 25.58 -12.29
N TYR A 63 20.48 25.39 -11.11
CA TYR A 63 21.25 24.19 -10.88
C TYR A 63 20.29 23.05 -11.20
N LYS A 64 20.57 22.32 -12.29
CA LYS A 64 19.88 21.09 -12.63
C LYS A 64 20.20 20.14 -11.49
N GLU A 65 19.30 20.08 -10.48
CA GLU A 65 19.35 19.01 -9.52
C GLU A 65 19.36 17.73 -10.36
N VAL A 66 20.45 16.98 -10.25
CA VAL A 66 20.53 15.65 -10.85
C VAL A 66 19.37 14.90 -10.23
N SER A 67 18.30 14.67 -11.00
CA SER A 67 17.16 13.90 -10.54
C SER A 67 17.71 12.52 -10.18
N LYS A 68 17.81 12.27 -8.88
CA LYS A 68 18.20 10.95 -8.41
C LYS A 68 17.15 9.98 -8.94
N GLU A 69 17.58 8.98 -9.68
CA GLU A 69 16.66 7.93 -10.12
C GLU A 69 15.97 7.37 -8.87
N GLN A 70 14.65 7.23 -8.94
CA GLN A 70 13.82 6.71 -7.85
C GLN A 70 12.99 5.55 -8.40
N GLU A 71 12.89 4.49 -7.64
CA GLU A 71 11.97 3.39 -7.92
C GLU A 71 11.00 3.26 -6.75
N LEU A 72 9.81 3.85 -6.91
CA LEU A 72 8.82 3.92 -5.85
C LEU A 72 7.88 2.72 -5.87
N VAL A 73 7.73 2.09 -4.72
CA VAL A 73 6.64 1.16 -4.43
C VAL A 73 5.64 1.84 -3.52
N ILE A 74 4.37 1.85 -3.93
CA ILE A 74 3.29 2.53 -3.21
C ILE A 74 2.15 1.53 -2.98
N LEU A 75 1.73 1.38 -1.72
CA LEU A 75 0.55 0.63 -1.32
C LEU A 75 -0.44 1.58 -0.65
N ASN A 76 -1.69 1.54 -1.07
CA ASN A 76 -2.76 2.30 -0.45
C ASN A 76 -3.69 1.34 0.30
N LEU A 77 -3.96 1.63 1.57
CA LEU A 77 -4.86 0.90 2.43
C LEU A 77 -6.08 1.77 2.72
N ILE A 78 -7.23 1.32 2.29
CA ILE A 78 -8.48 2.09 2.35
C ILE A 78 -9.47 1.33 3.23
N SER A 79 -10.13 2.02 4.16
CA SER A 79 -11.22 1.45 4.96
C SER A 79 -12.30 0.85 4.06
N MET A 80 -12.73 -0.39 4.34
CA MET A 80 -13.66 -1.13 3.49
C MET A 80 -15.01 -0.42 3.36
N ASP A 81 -15.48 0.21 4.42
CA ASP A 81 -16.74 0.97 4.47
C ASP A 81 -16.54 2.49 4.33
N ARG A 82 -15.27 2.94 4.13
CA ARG A 82 -14.87 4.34 4.12
C ARG A 82 -15.11 5.08 5.44
N SER A 83 -15.28 4.38 6.53
CA SER A 83 -15.28 4.99 7.85
C SER A 83 -13.91 5.59 8.17
N MET A 84 -13.90 6.65 8.98
CA MET A 84 -12.65 7.26 9.41
C MET A 84 -11.95 6.35 10.42
N PHE A 85 -10.67 6.16 10.23
CA PHE A 85 -9.81 5.48 11.20
C PHE A 85 -9.64 6.33 12.46
N ASP A 86 -9.53 5.67 13.59
CA ASP A 86 -9.08 6.33 14.81
C ASP A 86 -7.56 6.59 14.72
N ILE A 87 -7.19 7.87 14.63
CA ILE A 87 -5.80 8.31 14.49
C ILE A 87 -4.94 7.84 15.66
N ASN A 88 -5.46 7.87 16.89
CA ASN A 88 -4.70 7.43 18.05
C ASN A 88 -4.39 5.92 18.00
N GLN A 89 -5.33 5.13 17.48
CA GLN A 89 -5.09 3.70 17.28
C GLN A 89 -4.05 3.46 16.17
N ILE A 90 -4.07 4.22 15.07
CA ILE A 90 -3.04 4.15 14.03
C ILE A 90 -1.68 4.50 14.62
N ILE A 91 -1.57 5.63 15.32
CA ILE A 91 -0.32 6.10 15.96
C ILE A 91 0.22 5.02 16.92
N GLY A 92 -0.63 4.48 17.76
CA GLY A 92 -0.27 3.39 18.69
C GLY A 92 0.21 2.14 17.96
N PHE A 93 -0.46 1.76 16.88
CA PHE A 93 -0.09 0.60 16.07
C PHE A 93 1.28 0.80 15.39
N LEU A 94 1.51 1.94 14.76
CA LEU A 94 2.78 2.28 14.11
C LEU A 94 3.94 2.29 15.11
N SER A 95 3.73 2.94 16.26
CA SER A 95 4.74 3.02 17.33
C SER A 95 5.07 1.65 17.90
N ASN A 96 4.09 0.78 18.10
CA ASN A 96 4.28 -0.59 18.59
C ASN A 96 5.07 -1.48 17.61
N LEU A 97 5.01 -1.18 16.33
CA LEU A 97 5.80 -1.85 15.28
C LEU A 97 7.18 -1.24 15.11
N GLY A 98 7.56 -0.25 15.92
CA GLY A 98 8.88 0.38 15.87
C GLY A 98 9.04 1.48 14.83
N ALA A 99 7.95 2.00 14.27
CA ALA A 99 8.01 3.16 13.38
C ALA A 99 8.37 4.42 14.16
N VAL A 100 9.22 5.25 13.58
CA VAL A 100 9.67 6.53 14.16
C VAL A 100 8.83 7.66 13.58
N ASN A 101 8.25 8.50 14.46
CA ASN A 101 7.55 9.71 14.03
C ASN A 101 8.55 10.73 13.47
N THR A 102 8.29 11.16 12.25
CA THR A 102 9.10 12.18 11.55
C THR A 102 8.16 13.21 10.95
N ASN A 103 8.05 14.38 11.56
CA ASN A 103 7.14 15.44 11.09
C ASN A 103 5.70 14.99 10.89
N ASN A 104 5.15 14.22 11.84
CA ASN A 104 3.79 13.69 11.83
C ASN A 104 3.48 12.65 10.72
N TYR A 105 4.49 12.04 10.13
CA TYR A 105 4.40 10.76 9.41
C TYR A 105 5.35 9.75 10.04
N TYR A 106 5.26 8.49 9.67
CA TYR A 106 5.98 7.41 10.34
C TYR A 106 6.94 6.71 9.39
N VAL A 107 8.16 6.48 9.85
CA VAL A 107 9.24 5.87 9.06
C VAL A 107 9.74 4.60 9.74
N PHE A 108 9.88 3.54 8.97
CA PHE A 108 10.58 2.33 9.37
C PHE A 108 12.02 2.39 8.88
N TYR A 109 12.96 2.13 9.78
CA TYR A 109 14.39 2.14 9.50
C TYR A 109 15.00 0.74 9.62
N GLU A 110 16.10 0.52 8.89
CA GLU A 110 17.00 -0.62 9.03
C GLU A 110 18.42 -0.09 9.01
N ASP A 111 19.18 -0.34 10.06
CA ASP A 111 20.55 0.15 10.22
C ASP A 111 20.71 1.67 9.94
N GLY A 112 19.72 2.46 10.32
CA GLY A 112 19.70 3.91 10.12
C GLY A 112 19.31 4.37 8.71
N VAL A 113 19.02 3.42 7.80
CA VAL A 113 18.52 3.71 6.45
C VAL A 113 17.01 3.57 6.42
N GLU A 114 16.32 4.52 5.78
CA GLU A 114 14.87 4.44 5.60
C GLU A 114 14.50 3.24 4.72
N LYS A 115 13.59 2.40 5.22
CA LYS A 115 13.01 1.29 4.46
C LYS A 115 11.76 1.73 3.71
N PHE A 116 10.78 2.15 4.48
CA PHE A 116 9.52 2.68 3.96
C PHE A 116 8.89 3.61 4.98
N ARG A 117 8.00 4.44 4.49
CA ARG A 117 7.22 5.36 5.32
C ARG A 117 5.73 5.11 5.18
N VAL A 118 5.01 5.48 6.23
CA VAL A 118 3.55 5.43 6.30
C VAL A 118 3.05 6.85 6.46
N ILE A 119 2.18 7.27 5.56
CA ILE A 119 1.62 8.62 5.51
C ILE A 119 0.09 8.56 5.48
N ASN A 120 -0.56 9.62 5.89
CA ASN A 120 -1.97 9.79 5.65
C ASN A 120 -2.21 9.97 4.14
N ALA A 121 -3.10 9.19 3.53
CA ALA A 121 -3.40 9.30 2.11
C ALA A 121 -4.17 10.58 1.76
N LEU A 122 -4.80 11.22 2.76
CA LEU A 122 -5.49 12.49 2.60
C LEU A 122 -4.56 13.66 2.94
N LYS A 123 -4.84 14.83 2.35
CA LYS A 123 -4.08 16.05 2.66
C LYS A 123 -4.29 16.45 4.13
N PRO A 124 -3.23 16.88 4.82
CA PRO A 124 -1.88 17.26 4.34
C PRO A 124 -0.88 16.10 4.22
N GLY A 125 -1.25 14.84 4.45
CA GLY A 125 -0.35 13.69 4.39
C GLY A 125 0.23 13.29 5.75
N THR A 126 -0.19 13.94 6.82
CA THR A 126 0.33 13.78 8.19
C THR A 126 -0.73 13.16 9.11
N PHE A 127 -0.28 12.62 10.25
CA PHE A 127 -1.14 12.09 11.32
C PHE A 127 -1.10 13.05 12.52
N GLU A 128 -1.82 14.13 12.42
CA GLU A 128 -2.04 15.07 13.53
C GLU A 128 -3.31 14.68 14.30
N GLU A 129 -3.40 15.02 15.58
CA GLU A 129 -4.55 14.65 16.44
C GLU A 129 -5.92 15.09 15.87
N ILE A 130 -5.93 16.17 15.09
CA ILE A 130 -7.14 16.72 14.47
C ILE A 130 -7.39 16.20 13.06
N THR A 131 -6.46 15.45 12.48
CA THR A 131 -6.63 14.91 11.12
C THR A 131 -7.55 13.70 11.14
N GLN A 132 -8.34 13.58 10.08
CA GLN A 132 -9.18 12.42 9.84
C GLN A 132 -8.72 11.73 8.57
N THR A 133 -8.73 10.41 8.54
CA THR A 133 -8.44 9.66 7.34
C THR A 133 -9.20 8.34 7.30
N PHE A 134 -9.60 7.95 6.12
CA PHE A 134 -10.10 6.62 5.83
C PHE A 134 -9.10 5.83 4.94
N ALA A 135 -7.93 6.41 4.68
CA ALA A 135 -6.93 5.79 3.83
C ALA A 135 -5.50 6.14 4.31
N VAL A 136 -4.63 5.15 4.24
CA VAL A 136 -3.21 5.24 4.59
C VAL A 136 -2.37 4.81 3.39
N THR A 137 -1.27 5.50 3.13
CA THR A 137 -0.33 5.15 2.07
C THR A 137 0.99 4.70 2.67
N ILE A 138 1.51 3.58 2.17
CA ILE A 138 2.85 3.08 2.45
C ILE A 138 3.69 3.33 1.21
N VAL A 139 4.86 3.93 1.37
CA VAL A 139 5.75 4.23 0.24
C VAL A 139 7.19 3.91 0.57
N ALA A 140 7.91 3.31 -0.38
CA ALA A 140 9.35 3.08 -0.33
C ALA A 140 9.99 3.52 -1.65
N ASP A 141 11.23 4.03 -1.55
CA ASP A 141 12.12 4.23 -2.69
C ASP A 141 13.16 3.10 -2.68
N LEU A 142 12.99 2.14 -3.56
CA LEU A 142 13.80 0.92 -3.60
C LEU A 142 15.28 1.20 -3.89
N TYR A 143 15.62 2.28 -4.59
CA TYR A 143 17.02 2.68 -4.79
C TYR A 143 17.69 3.16 -3.49
N SER A 144 16.92 3.57 -2.51
CA SER A 144 17.42 4.11 -1.25
C SER A 144 17.49 3.07 -0.14
N THR A 145 16.89 1.88 -0.31
CA THR A 145 16.86 0.82 0.71
C THR A 145 18.08 -0.09 0.65
N LEU A 146 18.42 -0.70 1.78
CA LEU A 146 19.53 -1.67 1.87
C LEU A 146 19.21 -2.99 1.17
N ASP A 147 17.97 -3.47 1.31
CA ASP A 147 17.45 -4.69 0.72
C ASP A 147 16.05 -4.44 0.14
N PRO A 148 15.95 -4.16 -1.18
CA PRO A 148 14.67 -3.89 -1.85
C PRO A 148 13.66 -5.03 -1.70
N TYR A 149 14.10 -6.27 -1.80
CA TYR A 149 13.22 -7.44 -1.71
C TYR A 149 12.62 -7.56 -0.30
N ASN A 150 13.46 -7.48 0.73
CA ASN A 150 13.02 -7.54 2.11
C ASN A 150 12.14 -6.33 2.48
N THR A 151 12.44 -5.16 1.94
CA THR A 151 11.62 -3.95 2.12
C THR A 151 10.21 -4.17 1.60
N VAL A 152 10.05 -4.64 0.35
CA VAL A 152 8.73 -4.91 -0.25
C VAL A 152 7.99 -6.00 0.53
N LYS A 153 8.69 -7.05 0.94
CA LYS A 153 8.11 -8.12 1.77
C LYS A 153 7.55 -7.55 3.08
N GLN A 154 8.30 -6.73 3.79
CA GLN A 154 7.85 -6.12 5.04
C GLN A 154 6.73 -5.11 4.84
N MET A 155 6.71 -4.36 3.72
CA MET A 155 5.58 -3.50 3.36
C MET A 155 4.29 -4.32 3.20
N ILE A 156 4.36 -5.49 2.56
CA ILE A 156 3.21 -6.39 2.38
C ILE A 156 2.77 -6.96 3.73
N GLU A 157 3.71 -7.43 4.56
CA GLU A 157 3.40 -7.94 5.91
C GLU A 157 2.75 -6.86 6.78
N PHE A 158 3.27 -5.63 6.74
CA PHE A 158 2.65 -4.48 7.40
C PHE A 158 1.24 -4.21 6.86
N ALA A 159 1.07 -4.19 5.53
CA ALA A 159 -0.22 -3.96 4.90
C ALA A 159 -1.27 -4.99 5.32
N LEU A 160 -0.90 -6.26 5.38
CA LEU A 160 -1.79 -7.34 5.85
C LEU A 160 -2.17 -7.15 7.33
N ALA A 161 -1.19 -6.85 8.20
CA ALA A 161 -1.45 -6.62 9.60
C ALA A 161 -2.32 -5.38 9.85
N PHE A 162 -2.13 -4.31 9.06
CA PHE A 162 -2.95 -3.12 9.10
C PHE A 162 -4.37 -3.42 8.63
N SER A 163 -4.50 -4.12 7.50
CA SER A 163 -5.81 -4.50 6.93
C SER A 163 -6.63 -5.34 7.89
N ASP A 164 -6.01 -6.30 8.57
CA ASP A 164 -6.67 -7.15 9.55
C ASP A 164 -7.13 -6.36 10.79
N LYS A 165 -6.32 -5.39 11.24
CA LYS A 165 -6.62 -4.60 12.44
C LYS A 165 -7.65 -3.50 12.22
N PHE A 166 -7.66 -2.89 11.03
CA PHE A 166 -8.44 -1.68 10.75
C PHE A 166 -9.52 -1.88 9.67
N ASP A 167 -9.84 -3.12 9.30
CA ASP A 167 -10.80 -3.46 8.24
C ASP A 167 -10.52 -2.68 6.94
N ALA A 168 -9.25 -2.69 6.50
CA ALA A 168 -8.80 -1.99 5.31
C ALA A 168 -8.45 -2.96 4.17
N THR A 169 -8.45 -2.45 2.94
CA THR A 169 -8.11 -3.20 1.73
C THR A 169 -7.23 -2.40 0.79
#